data_363b4183f3c0d1baa02891a39deaa0dc
#
_entry.id   363b4183f3c0d1baa02891a39deaa0dc
#
_cell.length_a   1.000
_cell.length_b   1.000
_cell.length_c   1.000
_cell.angle_alpha   90.00
_cell.angle_beta   90.00
_cell.angle_gamma   90.00
#
_symmetry.space_group_name_H-M   'P 1'
#
loop_
_entity.id
_entity.type
_entity.pdbx_description
1 polymer ?
#
loop_
_entity_poly.entity_id
_entity_poly.type
_entity_poly.pdbx_seq_one_letter_code
_entity_poly.pdbx_strand_id
1 'polypeptide(L)'
;MNFKQSYIILLLVASALFFGACSDEYLENLNTDPSKAATIDPNAQLTTAQLQTYGDLGMVEIYRNYHYAFSQHLMGSWNTTNYGGRHTIDNNEMSRIWTRFYPHAIKNLTDGMVRTAEDPDKVNIHSALRIYRVYMMSLITDIYGDAPYSEAGMGYLDSKFNPRYDTQEEIYMDFFKELGEAVAAFDNSKDQITGDVIFDGHLGQWKKLANSLRLRFAMRISDVAPEKAREEFETALQADGGIMETGADDALIKYLSIAFSFGQEAYADFRGNALSQLLFGNDPANNPSYLCATFFNQMYENGDPRTFRIARCYYDGLMSATSPTNRIDLTQEILDKGIPFQTREPGAYSWEPWPPSFESDILRELAEANPSINHVVDREAEPKLANNFLRGYNPGVVMTSAEVKFLLAEAALKEWTVGGNTAEELYAQGLRAAMDFLTDNYGTEAVSEEEFDSYLAANGIGHTFEKKKEAINTQAWILHFTNPSEAWANQRRSGYPRLLSPAEYGFEQFLT
;
A
#
# COMPACT_ATOMS: atom_id res chain seq x y z
N MET A 1 1.68 4.48 84.65
CA MET A 1 1.65 3.86 83.33
C MET A 1 3.05 3.28 83.12
N ASN A 2 3.13 1.94 83.08
CA ASN A 2 4.43 1.24 83.07
C ASN A 2 5.19 1.54 81.72
N PHE A 3 6.49 1.85 81.77
CA PHE A 3 7.36 2.12 80.62
C PHE A 3 7.20 1.13 79.49
N LYS A 4 6.95 -0.13 79.74
CA LYS A 4 6.64 -1.16 78.75
C LYS A 4 5.34 -0.91 77.93
N GLN A 5 4.29 -0.35 78.59
CA GLN A 5 3.04 -0.05 77.88
C GLN A 5 3.17 1.15 76.92
N SER A 6 4.01 2.14 77.30
CA SER A 6 4.27 3.27 76.44
C SER A 6 5.08 2.89 75.19
N TYR A 7 6.00 1.94 75.29
CA TYR A 7 6.78 1.43 74.13
C TYR A 7 5.88 0.64 73.18
N ILE A 8 4.93 -0.17 73.72
CA ILE A 8 4.01 -0.93 72.87
C ILE A 8 3.05 -0.01 72.10
N ILE A 9 2.58 1.04 72.77
CA ILE A 9 1.69 2.04 72.11
C ILE A 9 2.46 2.83 71.05
N LEU A 10 3.73 3.20 71.31
CA LEU A 10 4.57 3.88 70.33
C LEU A 10 4.87 2.98 69.12
N LEU A 11 5.09 1.70 69.31
CA LEU A 11 5.30 0.72 68.24
C LEU A 11 4.04 0.48 67.42
N LEU A 12 2.86 0.44 68.06
CA LEU A 12 1.58 0.31 67.37
C LEU A 12 1.22 1.57 66.58
N VAL A 13 1.52 2.76 67.08
CA VAL A 13 1.32 4.04 66.34
C VAL A 13 2.32 4.15 65.20
N ALA A 14 3.57 3.76 65.39
CA ALA A 14 4.56 3.72 64.32
C ALA A 14 4.19 2.70 63.23
N SER A 15 3.72 1.50 63.57
CA SER A 15 3.26 0.53 62.56
C SER A 15 2.01 1.01 61.80
N ALA A 16 1.05 1.69 62.49
CA ALA A 16 -0.13 2.24 61.84
C ALA A 16 0.20 3.35 60.84
N LEU A 17 1.28 4.12 61.05
CA LEU A 17 1.78 5.13 60.14
C LEU A 17 2.46 4.55 58.88
N PHE A 18 3.00 3.32 59.01
CA PHE A 18 3.56 2.60 57.84
C PHE A 18 2.51 1.96 56.93
N PHE A 19 1.33 1.65 57.43
CA PHE A 19 0.23 1.09 56.62
C PHE A 19 -0.58 2.15 55.86
N GLY A 20 -0.44 3.43 56.17
CA GLY A 20 -1.13 4.54 55.47
C GLY A 20 -0.33 5.17 54.31
N ALA A 21 0.89 4.69 54.04
CA ALA A 21 1.81 5.39 53.13
C ALA A 21 1.70 4.95 51.65
N CYS A 22 0.90 3.92 51.35
CA CYS A 22 0.70 3.49 49.97
C CYS A 22 -0.82 3.20 49.79
N SER A 23 -1.61 4.25 49.56
CA SER A 23 -2.93 4.01 48.96
C SER A 23 -2.72 3.79 47.47
N ASP A 24 -3.43 2.80 46.91
CA ASP A 24 -3.40 2.52 45.47
C ASP A 24 -3.70 3.81 44.68
N GLU A 25 -4.58 4.66 45.14
CA GLU A 25 -4.93 5.96 44.59
C GLU A 25 -3.74 6.96 44.56
N TYR A 26 -2.83 6.95 45.55
CA TYR A 26 -1.64 7.78 45.58
C TYR A 26 -0.58 7.28 44.55
N LEU A 27 -0.43 5.97 44.44
CA LEU A 27 0.44 5.36 43.43
C LEU A 27 -0.09 5.53 42.03
N GLU A 28 -1.40 5.44 41.86
CA GLU A 28 -2.07 5.70 40.59
C GLU A 28 -1.89 7.17 40.12
N ASN A 29 -2.07 8.12 41.05
CA ASN A 29 -1.83 9.55 40.76
C ASN A 29 -0.35 9.88 40.50
N LEU A 30 0.60 9.21 41.15
CA LEU A 30 2.04 9.34 40.92
C LEU A 30 2.46 8.73 39.57
N ASN A 31 1.81 7.67 39.14
CA ASN A 31 2.07 7.01 37.87
C ASN A 31 1.28 7.62 36.70
N THR A 32 0.32 8.49 36.99
CA THR A 32 -0.43 9.22 35.96
C THR A 32 0.38 10.47 35.55
N ASP A 33 1.00 10.42 34.40
CA ASP A 33 1.68 11.58 33.82
C ASP A 33 0.60 12.58 33.34
N PRO A 34 0.46 13.76 34.01
CA PRO A 34 -0.57 14.73 33.65
C PRO A 34 -0.38 15.35 32.26
N SER A 35 0.78 15.13 31.66
CA SER A 35 1.07 15.57 30.28
C SER A 35 0.65 14.53 29.23
N LYS A 36 0.31 13.31 29.63
CA LYS A 36 -0.19 12.26 28.72
C LYS A 36 -1.70 12.22 28.77
N ALA A 37 -2.31 12.20 27.60
CA ALA A 37 -3.74 12.01 27.46
C ALA A 37 -4.13 10.66 28.08
N ALA A 38 -5.02 10.67 29.08
CA ALA A 38 -5.55 9.46 29.71
C ALA A 38 -6.39 8.62 28.72
N THR A 39 -6.93 9.27 27.70
CA THR A 39 -7.70 8.65 26.60
C THR A 39 -7.33 9.30 25.30
N ILE A 40 -7.13 8.49 24.26
CA ILE A 40 -6.89 8.98 22.89
C ILE A 40 -8.25 8.95 22.16
N ASP A 41 -8.55 10.02 21.40
CA ASP A 41 -9.75 10.07 20.58
C ASP A 41 -9.70 8.96 19.51
N PRO A 42 -10.73 8.09 19.41
CA PRO A 42 -10.80 7.06 18.36
C PRO A 42 -10.67 7.60 16.94
N ASN A 43 -11.14 8.83 16.68
CA ASN A 43 -10.94 9.49 15.39
C ASN A 43 -9.45 9.77 15.11
N ALA A 44 -8.71 10.25 16.09
CA ALA A 44 -7.27 10.47 15.94
C ALA A 44 -6.49 9.16 15.78
N GLN A 45 -6.97 8.06 16.36
CA GLN A 45 -6.40 6.73 16.18
C GLN A 45 -6.61 6.22 14.75
N LEU A 46 -7.81 6.42 14.18
CA LEU A 46 -8.10 6.12 12.78
C LEU A 46 -7.21 6.95 11.84
N THR A 47 -7.17 8.28 12.02
CA THR A 47 -6.32 9.19 11.23
C THR A 47 -4.86 8.74 11.24
N THR A 48 -4.34 8.40 12.42
CA THR A 48 -2.95 7.96 12.59
C THR A 48 -2.66 6.68 11.81
N ALA A 49 -3.54 5.67 11.92
CA ALA A 49 -3.38 4.41 11.20
C ALA A 49 -3.44 4.61 9.68
N GLN A 50 -4.35 5.48 9.19
CA GLN A 50 -4.46 5.82 7.77
C GLN A 50 -3.15 6.47 7.27
N LEU A 51 -2.68 7.52 7.94
CA LEU A 51 -1.48 8.24 7.52
C LEU A 51 -0.20 7.39 7.57
N GLN A 52 -0.08 6.49 8.55
CA GLN A 52 1.08 5.60 8.66
C GLN A 52 1.20 4.62 7.49
N THR A 53 0.11 4.24 6.85
CA THR A 53 0.10 3.20 5.80
C THR A 53 1.09 3.47 4.67
N TYR A 54 1.21 4.72 4.21
CA TYR A 54 2.19 5.15 3.19
C TYR A 54 3.14 6.25 3.67
N GLY A 55 2.91 6.79 4.87
CA GLY A 55 3.75 7.84 5.47
C GLY A 55 4.82 7.32 6.43
N ASP A 56 4.67 6.12 7.00
CA ASP A 56 5.67 5.53 7.88
C ASP A 56 6.75 4.80 7.07
N LEU A 57 8.01 5.26 7.19
CA LEU A 57 9.14 4.64 6.50
C LEU A 57 9.24 3.14 6.78
N GLY A 58 9.08 2.71 8.03
CA GLY A 58 9.20 1.31 8.38
C GLY A 58 8.14 0.43 7.73
N MET A 59 6.94 0.97 7.43
CA MET A 59 5.91 0.27 6.68
C MET A 59 6.23 0.24 5.18
N VAL A 60 6.58 1.39 4.60
CA VAL A 60 6.78 1.49 3.14
C VAL A 60 8.05 0.80 2.65
N GLU A 61 9.02 0.52 3.52
CA GLU A 61 10.20 -0.27 3.15
C GLU A 61 9.85 -1.69 2.70
N ILE A 62 8.81 -2.31 3.26
CA ILE A 62 8.31 -3.61 2.77
C ILE A 62 7.78 -3.48 1.34
N TYR A 63 7.01 -2.42 1.07
CA TYR A 63 6.47 -2.18 -0.27
C TYR A 63 7.59 -1.96 -1.28
N ARG A 64 8.58 -1.14 -0.93
CA ARG A 64 9.71 -0.79 -1.79
C ARG A 64 10.67 -1.96 -1.99
N ASN A 65 11.09 -2.63 -0.91
CA ASN A 65 12.17 -3.59 -0.94
C ASN A 65 11.73 -4.99 -1.37
N TYR A 66 10.44 -5.34 -1.20
CA TYR A 66 9.91 -6.66 -1.51
C TYR A 66 8.79 -6.63 -2.54
N HIS A 67 7.69 -5.92 -2.28
CA HIS A 67 6.50 -6.03 -3.12
C HIS A 67 6.73 -5.53 -4.55
N TYR A 68 7.39 -4.38 -4.73
CA TYR A 68 7.74 -3.88 -6.06
C TYR A 68 8.68 -4.82 -6.82
N ALA A 69 9.62 -5.43 -6.11
CA ALA A 69 10.58 -6.35 -6.71
C ALA A 69 9.95 -7.72 -7.01
N PHE A 70 9.13 -8.26 -6.11
CA PHE A 70 8.41 -9.52 -6.33
C PHE A 70 7.41 -9.40 -7.48
N SER A 71 6.70 -8.26 -7.59
CA SER A 71 5.82 -7.97 -8.72
C SER A 71 6.57 -7.52 -9.99
N GLN A 72 7.89 -7.36 -9.93
CA GLN A 72 8.75 -6.94 -11.04
C GLN A 72 8.34 -5.61 -11.67
N HIS A 73 7.84 -4.67 -10.85
CA HIS A 73 7.55 -3.31 -11.30
C HIS A 73 8.79 -2.42 -11.26
N LEU A 74 9.47 -2.38 -10.13
CA LEU A 74 10.61 -1.51 -9.86
C LEU A 74 11.77 -2.32 -9.27
N MET A 75 12.99 -1.93 -9.66
CA MET A 75 14.22 -2.48 -9.15
C MET A 75 15.36 -1.46 -9.21
N GLY A 76 16.60 -1.87 -9.01
CA GLY A 76 17.79 -1.05 -9.24
C GLY A 76 18.47 -0.61 -7.97
N SER A 77 17.76 -0.02 -7.01
CA SER A 77 18.35 0.33 -5.71
C SER A 77 18.82 -0.92 -4.97
N TRP A 78 19.90 -0.78 -4.17
CA TRP A 78 20.53 -1.93 -3.53
C TRP A 78 19.55 -2.76 -2.71
N ASN A 79 18.77 -2.12 -1.85
CA ASN A 79 17.80 -2.82 -0.99
C ASN A 79 16.74 -3.57 -1.80
N THR A 80 16.09 -2.89 -2.73
CA THR A 80 15.03 -3.47 -3.58
C THR A 80 15.55 -4.64 -4.41
N THR A 81 16.72 -4.47 -5.04
CA THR A 81 17.32 -5.51 -5.88
C THR A 81 17.85 -6.67 -5.03
N ASN A 82 18.49 -6.39 -3.89
CA ASN A 82 19.10 -7.43 -3.07
C ASN A 82 18.03 -8.28 -2.36
N TYR A 83 17.05 -7.63 -1.69
CA TYR A 83 16.06 -8.35 -0.91
C TYR A 83 14.98 -8.97 -1.80
N GLY A 84 14.16 -8.18 -2.45
CA GLY A 84 13.07 -8.70 -3.27
C GLY A 84 13.52 -9.21 -4.63
N GLY A 85 14.47 -8.52 -5.30
CA GLY A 85 14.92 -8.87 -6.64
C GLY A 85 15.78 -10.12 -6.71
N ARG A 86 16.60 -10.39 -5.70
CA ARG A 86 17.48 -11.58 -5.62
C ARG A 86 17.08 -12.53 -4.49
N HIS A 87 15.95 -12.28 -3.84
CA HIS A 87 15.40 -13.08 -2.74
C HIS A 87 16.37 -13.30 -1.57
N THR A 88 17.25 -12.33 -1.29
CA THR A 88 18.14 -12.41 -0.13
C THR A 88 17.33 -12.27 1.15
N ILE A 89 17.42 -13.26 2.03
CA ILE A 89 16.72 -13.26 3.31
C ILE A 89 17.44 -12.29 4.27
N ASP A 90 16.68 -11.29 4.74
CA ASP A 90 17.09 -10.43 5.85
C ASP A 90 15.95 -10.36 6.87
N ASN A 91 16.16 -10.98 8.03
CA ASN A 91 15.15 -11.08 9.06
C ASN A 91 14.74 -9.72 9.64
N ASN A 92 15.64 -8.73 9.68
CA ASN A 92 15.29 -7.40 10.17
C ASN A 92 14.37 -6.69 9.18
N GLU A 93 14.71 -6.73 7.89
CA GLU A 93 13.85 -6.14 6.86
C GLU A 93 12.50 -6.85 6.77
N MET A 94 12.49 -8.17 6.77
CA MET A 94 11.24 -8.95 6.73
C MET A 94 10.38 -8.76 7.98
N SER A 95 10.97 -8.47 9.14
CA SER A 95 10.23 -8.24 10.39
C SER A 95 9.59 -6.85 10.51
N ARG A 96 9.81 -5.94 9.54
CA ARG A 96 9.32 -4.55 9.63
C ARG A 96 7.81 -4.44 9.79
N ILE A 97 7.03 -5.32 9.15
CA ILE A 97 5.59 -5.37 9.36
C ILE A 97 5.26 -5.66 10.83
N TRP A 98 5.90 -6.67 11.46
CA TRP A 98 5.69 -6.99 12.86
C TRP A 98 6.05 -5.83 13.78
N THR A 99 7.17 -5.16 13.51
CA THR A 99 7.70 -4.10 14.37
C THR A 99 7.03 -2.75 14.15
N ARG A 100 6.28 -2.58 13.05
CA ARG A 100 5.62 -1.31 12.72
C ARG A 100 4.09 -1.40 12.71
N PHE A 101 3.50 -2.41 12.07
CA PHE A 101 2.05 -2.51 11.99
C PHE A 101 1.41 -2.82 13.35
N TYR A 102 1.90 -3.83 14.08
CA TYR A 102 1.31 -4.23 15.35
C TYR A 102 1.41 -3.16 16.45
N PRO A 103 2.58 -2.60 16.79
CA PRO A 103 2.69 -1.62 17.87
C PRO A 103 2.11 -0.25 17.53
N HIS A 104 1.90 0.06 16.26
CA HIS A 104 1.40 1.37 15.82
C HIS A 104 -0.03 1.28 15.29
N ALA A 105 -0.23 0.85 14.03
CA ALA A 105 -1.55 0.88 13.41
C ALA A 105 -2.54 -0.09 14.08
N ILE A 106 -2.20 -1.38 14.22
CA ILE A 106 -3.11 -2.39 14.78
C ILE A 106 -3.48 -2.09 16.22
N LYS A 107 -2.49 -1.73 17.05
CA LYS A 107 -2.74 -1.34 18.45
C LYS A 107 -3.72 -0.17 18.54
N ASN A 108 -3.53 0.88 17.75
CA ASN A 108 -4.39 2.05 17.77
C ASN A 108 -5.82 1.73 17.31
N LEU A 109 -5.95 0.95 16.23
CA LEU A 109 -7.27 0.53 15.73
C LEU A 109 -7.99 -0.37 16.74
N THR A 110 -7.29 -1.33 17.35
CA THR A 110 -7.87 -2.22 18.38
C THR A 110 -8.28 -1.45 19.63
N ASP A 111 -7.43 -0.52 20.13
CA ASP A 111 -7.78 0.31 21.30
C ASP A 111 -9.03 1.17 21.01
N GLY A 112 -9.10 1.80 19.83
CA GLY A 112 -10.26 2.57 19.42
C GLY A 112 -11.54 1.72 19.34
N MET A 113 -11.45 0.53 18.76
CA MET A 113 -12.56 -0.42 18.68
C MET A 113 -13.06 -0.82 20.05
N VAL A 114 -12.18 -1.23 20.97
CA VAL A 114 -12.56 -1.65 22.33
C VAL A 114 -13.24 -0.52 23.10
N ARG A 115 -12.73 0.71 22.98
CA ARG A 115 -13.30 1.88 23.66
C ARG A 115 -14.66 2.31 23.12
N THR A 116 -14.99 1.98 21.89
CA THR A 116 -16.25 2.37 21.23
C THR A 116 -17.27 1.25 21.18
N ALA A 117 -16.89 0.01 21.49
CA ALA A 117 -17.72 -1.18 21.32
C ALA A 117 -19.06 -1.13 22.07
N GLU A 118 -19.05 -0.60 23.31
CA GLU A 118 -20.23 -0.54 24.18
C GLU A 118 -20.96 0.81 24.11
N ASP A 119 -20.48 1.75 23.29
CA ASP A 119 -21.08 3.08 23.17
C ASP A 119 -21.99 3.17 21.94
N PRO A 120 -23.32 3.14 22.11
CA PRO A 120 -24.27 3.18 21.01
C PRO A 120 -24.29 4.52 20.26
N ASP A 121 -23.63 5.55 20.78
CA ASP A 121 -23.48 6.84 20.14
C ASP A 121 -22.15 6.99 19.38
N LYS A 122 -21.31 5.94 19.34
CA LYS A 122 -20.01 5.87 18.63
C LYS A 122 -19.97 4.81 17.52
N VAL A 123 -21.10 4.40 17.03
CA VAL A 123 -21.23 3.28 16.10
C VAL A 123 -20.55 3.53 14.75
N ASN A 124 -20.48 4.78 14.28
CA ASN A 124 -19.90 5.11 12.99
C ASN A 124 -18.37 5.05 13.04
N ILE A 125 -17.74 5.70 14.03
CA ILE A 125 -16.29 5.59 14.20
C ILE A 125 -15.87 4.15 14.54
N HIS A 126 -16.66 3.41 15.33
CA HIS A 126 -16.43 2.00 15.60
C HIS A 126 -16.39 1.17 14.31
N SER A 127 -17.36 1.37 13.41
CA SER A 127 -17.44 0.68 12.12
C SER A 127 -16.26 1.03 11.21
N ALA A 128 -15.87 2.30 11.13
CA ALA A 128 -14.72 2.71 10.33
C ALA A 128 -13.39 2.11 10.85
N LEU A 129 -13.21 2.04 12.17
CA LEU A 129 -12.06 1.38 12.80
C LEU A 129 -12.01 -0.12 12.44
N ARG A 130 -13.15 -0.83 12.49
CA ARG A 130 -13.25 -2.25 12.10
C ARG A 130 -12.85 -2.44 10.63
N ILE A 131 -13.40 -1.65 9.72
CA ILE A 131 -13.10 -1.73 8.28
C ILE A 131 -11.60 -1.50 8.04
N TYR A 132 -11.04 -0.45 8.64
CA TYR A 132 -9.64 -0.12 8.43
C TYR A 132 -8.69 -1.14 9.08
N ARG A 133 -9.08 -1.73 10.23
CA ARG A 133 -8.33 -2.83 10.85
C ARG A 133 -8.32 -4.08 9.96
N VAL A 134 -9.43 -4.42 9.35
CA VAL A 134 -9.51 -5.52 8.38
C VAL A 134 -8.55 -5.27 7.21
N TYR A 135 -8.54 -4.07 6.64
CA TYR A 135 -7.59 -3.71 5.58
C TYR A 135 -6.13 -3.87 6.05
N MET A 136 -5.76 -3.31 7.21
CA MET A 136 -4.40 -3.42 7.72
C MET A 136 -3.98 -4.86 8.03
N MET A 137 -4.89 -5.66 8.59
CA MET A 137 -4.65 -7.07 8.86
C MET A 137 -4.54 -7.91 7.59
N SER A 138 -5.23 -7.53 6.51
CA SER A 138 -5.09 -8.21 5.22
C SER A 138 -3.68 -8.07 4.66
N LEU A 139 -3.03 -6.90 4.82
CA LEU A 139 -1.64 -6.69 4.42
C LEU A 139 -0.67 -7.62 5.18
N ILE A 140 -0.99 -7.93 6.44
CA ILE A 140 -0.16 -8.83 7.27
C ILE A 140 -0.36 -10.29 6.86
N THR A 141 -1.60 -10.76 6.83
CA THR A 141 -1.87 -12.18 6.52
C THR A 141 -1.53 -12.54 5.08
N ASP A 142 -1.66 -11.61 4.14
CA ASP A 142 -1.26 -11.83 2.74
C ASP A 142 0.27 -12.05 2.60
N ILE A 143 1.07 -11.57 3.53
CA ILE A 143 2.53 -11.77 3.54
C ILE A 143 2.92 -13.03 4.31
N TYR A 144 2.38 -13.21 5.51
CA TYR A 144 2.87 -14.21 6.47
C TYR A 144 1.97 -15.45 6.58
N GLY A 145 0.74 -15.43 6.04
CA GLY A 145 -0.26 -16.46 6.28
C GLY A 145 -0.88 -16.32 7.68
N ASP A 146 -0.71 -17.34 8.52
CA ASP A 146 -1.16 -17.32 9.90
C ASP A 146 -0.51 -16.18 10.68
N ALA A 147 -1.30 -15.44 11.46
CA ALA A 147 -0.84 -14.25 12.16
C ALA A 147 -1.65 -14.00 13.45
N PRO A 148 -1.10 -13.31 14.45
CA PRO A 148 -1.90 -12.80 15.55
C PRO A 148 -2.99 -11.86 15.05
N TYR A 149 -4.25 -12.23 15.19
CA TYR A 149 -5.39 -11.45 14.72
C TYR A 149 -6.42 -11.18 15.82
N SER A 150 -7.04 -12.21 16.37
CA SER A 150 -8.13 -12.06 17.34
C SER A 150 -7.68 -11.40 18.65
N GLU A 151 -6.46 -11.64 19.09
CA GLU A 151 -5.85 -11.05 20.29
C GLU A 151 -4.84 -9.93 19.98
N ALA A 152 -4.73 -9.52 18.71
CA ALA A 152 -3.77 -8.49 18.28
C ALA A 152 -4.13 -7.12 18.88
N GLY A 153 -3.12 -6.43 19.43
CA GLY A 153 -3.29 -5.12 20.06
C GLY A 153 -3.83 -5.15 21.48
N MET A 154 -4.13 -6.32 22.06
CA MET A 154 -4.73 -6.48 23.41
C MET A 154 -3.71 -6.45 24.56
N GLY A 155 -2.41 -6.33 24.28
CA GLY A 155 -1.36 -6.34 25.33
C GLY A 155 -1.57 -5.29 26.40
N TYR A 156 -1.92 -4.07 26.02
CA TYR A 156 -2.20 -2.98 26.96
C TYR A 156 -3.59 -3.10 27.60
N LEU A 157 -4.60 -3.56 26.85
CA LEU A 157 -6.01 -3.58 27.29
C LEU A 157 -6.32 -4.78 28.21
N ASP A 158 -5.76 -5.94 27.90
CA ASP A 158 -6.09 -7.22 28.57
C ASP A 158 -4.83 -8.04 28.93
N SER A 159 -3.67 -7.41 29.02
CA SER A 159 -2.38 -8.07 29.35
C SER A 159 -2.04 -9.26 28.42
N LYS A 160 -2.52 -9.25 27.19
CA LYS A 160 -2.27 -10.28 26.17
C LYS A 160 -0.96 -10.02 25.45
N PHE A 161 0.18 -10.28 26.14
CA PHE A 161 1.53 -10.05 25.60
C PHE A 161 2.00 -11.15 24.66
N ASN A 162 1.38 -12.32 24.70
CA ASN A 162 1.66 -13.45 23.81
C ASN A 162 0.35 -13.84 23.08
N PRO A 163 -0.10 -13.04 22.10
CA PRO A 163 -1.32 -13.33 21.36
C PRO A 163 -1.20 -14.64 20.60
N ARG A 164 -2.28 -15.38 20.48
CA ARG A 164 -2.34 -16.59 19.65
C ARG A 164 -2.20 -16.21 18.16
N TYR A 165 -1.70 -17.15 17.38
CA TYR A 165 -1.81 -17.10 15.94
C TYR A 165 -3.17 -17.67 15.53
N ASP A 166 -3.89 -16.90 14.74
CA ASP A 166 -5.08 -17.35 14.03
C ASP A 166 -4.67 -17.87 12.66
N THR A 167 -5.32 -18.89 12.15
CA THR A 167 -5.03 -19.38 10.79
C THR A 167 -5.49 -18.35 9.76
N GLN A 168 -4.85 -18.33 8.60
CA GLN A 168 -5.24 -17.42 7.51
C GLN A 168 -6.72 -17.64 7.12
N GLU A 169 -7.21 -18.88 7.16
CA GLU A 169 -8.61 -19.19 6.91
C GLU A 169 -9.53 -18.53 7.95
N GLU A 170 -9.24 -18.67 9.27
CA GLU A 170 -10.01 -18.02 10.34
C GLU A 170 -10.04 -16.50 10.15
N ILE A 171 -8.90 -15.90 9.82
CA ILE A 171 -8.75 -14.46 9.59
C ILE A 171 -9.64 -13.99 8.43
N TYR A 172 -9.60 -14.67 7.28
CA TYR A 172 -10.42 -14.31 6.12
C TYR A 172 -11.92 -14.48 6.37
N MET A 173 -12.32 -15.54 7.08
CA MET A 173 -13.73 -15.74 7.45
C MET A 173 -14.23 -14.62 8.36
N ASP A 174 -13.41 -14.16 9.30
CA ASP A 174 -13.76 -13.03 10.17
C ASP A 174 -13.77 -11.69 9.41
N PHE A 175 -12.91 -11.50 8.40
CA PHE A 175 -12.97 -10.30 7.55
C PHE A 175 -14.35 -10.10 6.90
N PHE A 176 -14.96 -11.15 6.36
CA PHE A 176 -16.30 -11.07 5.79
C PHE A 176 -17.36 -10.67 6.81
N LYS A 177 -17.28 -11.24 8.01
CA LYS A 177 -18.17 -10.92 9.12
C LYS A 177 -17.98 -9.46 9.56
N GLU A 178 -16.76 -9.05 9.87
CA GLU A 178 -16.42 -7.70 10.34
C GLU A 178 -16.89 -6.62 9.34
N LEU A 179 -16.62 -6.81 8.05
CA LEU A 179 -17.03 -5.87 7.01
C LEU A 179 -18.54 -5.82 6.84
N GLY A 180 -19.23 -6.97 6.85
CA GLY A 180 -20.68 -7.04 6.73
C GLY A 180 -21.40 -6.38 7.91
N GLU A 181 -20.97 -6.66 9.13
CA GLU A 181 -21.53 -6.06 10.34
C GLU A 181 -21.26 -4.56 10.42
N ALA A 182 -20.06 -4.10 10.03
CA ALA A 182 -19.72 -2.68 9.99
C ALA A 182 -20.61 -1.91 9.02
N VAL A 183 -20.86 -2.46 7.82
CA VAL A 183 -21.79 -1.85 6.83
C VAL A 183 -23.19 -1.72 7.41
N ALA A 184 -23.70 -2.77 8.07
CA ALA A 184 -25.04 -2.78 8.65
C ALA A 184 -25.19 -1.83 9.85
N ALA A 185 -24.10 -1.52 10.54
CA ALA A 185 -24.12 -0.71 11.76
C ALA A 185 -24.09 0.81 11.50
N PHE A 186 -23.64 1.28 10.34
CA PHE A 186 -23.58 2.71 10.04
C PHE A 186 -24.95 3.39 10.13
N ASP A 187 -25.02 4.49 10.89
CA ASP A 187 -26.25 5.24 11.16
C ASP A 187 -26.01 6.76 11.05
N ASN A 188 -26.69 7.41 10.11
CA ASN A 188 -26.58 8.87 9.88
C ASN A 188 -27.09 9.73 11.05
N SER A 189 -27.81 9.14 12.01
CA SER A 189 -28.30 9.83 13.22
C SER A 189 -27.30 9.84 14.38
N LYS A 190 -26.18 9.14 14.24
CA LYS A 190 -25.16 8.93 15.26
C LYS A 190 -23.94 9.82 15.05
N ASP A 191 -22.81 9.43 15.60
CA ASP A 191 -21.56 10.19 15.59
C ASP A 191 -21.07 10.50 14.17
N GLN A 192 -20.31 11.60 14.07
CA GLN A 192 -19.58 11.95 12.86
C GLN A 192 -18.15 11.47 12.97
N ILE A 193 -17.66 10.80 11.93
CA ILE A 193 -16.26 10.46 11.80
C ILE A 193 -15.49 11.73 11.44
N THR A 194 -14.51 12.11 12.25
CA THR A 194 -13.68 13.29 12.03
C THR A 194 -12.22 12.93 11.79
N GLY A 195 -11.46 13.77 11.08
CA GLY A 195 -10.06 13.51 10.80
C GLY A 195 -9.80 12.36 9.83
N ASP A 196 -10.83 11.78 9.24
CA ASP A 196 -10.72 10.77 8.20
C ASP A 196 -10.08 11.35 6.94
N VAL A 197 -8.88 10.89 6.60
CA VAL A 197 -8.09 11.40 5.47
C VAL A 197 -8.37 10.66 4.16
N ILE A 198 -9.34 9.74 4.15
CA ILE A 198 -9.79 9.02 2.95
C ILE A 198 -11.08 9.66 2.44
N PHE A 199 -12.14 9.64 3.21
CA PHE A 199 -13.50 9.99 2.78
C PHE A 199 -14.10 11.21 3.49
N ASP A 200 -13.33 11.92 4.32
CA ASP A 200 -13.83 13.05 5.13
C ASP A 200 -15.06 12.69 5.99
N GLY A 201 -15.15 11.42 6.44
CA GLY A 201 -16.21 10.90 7.29
C GLY A 201 -17.50 10.51 6.56
N HIS A 202 -17.53 10.48 5.22
CA HIS A 202 -18.72 10.13 4.45
C HIS A 202 -19.08 8.63 4.60
N LEU A 203 -20.14 8.31 5.35
CA LEU A 203 -20.55 6.94 5.67
C LEU A 203 -20.86 6.10 4.42
N GLY A 204 -21.46 6.70 3.40
CA GLY A 204 -21.75 6.01 2.13
C GLY A 204 -20.49 5.51 1.44
N GLN A 205 -19.38 6.27 1.49
CA GLN A 205 -18.10 5.86 0.91
C GLN A 205 -17.43 4.74 1.75
N TRP A 206 -17.54 4.79 3.07
CA TRP A 206 -17.09 3.71 3.95
C TRP A 206 -17.83 2.40 3.68
N LYS A 207 -19.16 2.45 3.44
CA LYS A 207 -19.94 1.27 3.05
C LYS A 207 -19.46 0.69 1.71
N LYS A 208 -19.25 1.55 0.72
CA LYS A 208 -18.73 1.14 -0.60
C LYS A 208 -17.34 0.48 -0.47
N LEU A 209 -16.43 1.06 0.30
CA LEU A 209 -15.12 0.47 0.56
C LEU A 209 -15.24 -0.91 1.19
N ALA A 210 -16.04 -1.05 2.26
CA ALA A 210 -16.20 -2.32 2.95
C ALA A 210 -16.75 -3.42 2.03
N ASN A 211 -17.77 -3.12 1.24
CA ASN A 211 -18.34 -4.07 0.28
C ASN A 211 -17.34 -4.41 -0.83
N SER A 212 -16.55 -3.42 -1.32
CA SER A 212 -15.53 -3.65 -2.33
C SER A 212 -14.35 -4.48 -1.81
N LEU A 213 -13.95 -4.28 -0.55
CA LEU A 213 -12.98 -5.16 0.12
C LEU A 213 -13.50 -6.60 0.24
N ARG A 214 -14.80 -6.81 0.47
CA ARG A 214 -15.39 -8.15 0.45
C ARG A 214 -15.25 -8.79 -0.93
N LEU A 215 -15.43 -8.03 -2.03
CA LEU A 215 -15.17 -8.54 -3.39
C LEU A 215 -13.71 -8.95 -3.57
N ARG A 216 -12.75 -8.12 -3.14
CA ARG A 216 -11.32 -8.44 -3.19
C ARG A 216 -11.01 -9.72 -2.43
N PHE A 217 -11.47 -9.85 -1.20
CA PHE A 217 -11.19 -11.00 -0.36
C PHE A 217 -11.91 -12.26 -0.83
N ALA A 218 -13.13 -12.14 -1.33
CA ALA A 218 -13.84 -13.26 -1.98
C ALA A 218 -13.06 -13.78 -3.20
N MET A 219 -12.61 -12.88 -4.07
CA MET A 219 -11.77 -13.28 -5.20
C MET A 219 -10.44 -13.91 -4.73
N ARG A 220 -9.86 -13.41 -3.63
CA ARG A 220 -8.61 -13.95 -3.06
C ARG A 220 -8.72 -15.42 -2.67
N ILE A 221 -9.84 -15.84 -2.11
CA ILE A 221 -10.08 -17.22 -1.68
C ILE A 221 -10.73 -18.09 -2.77
N SER A 222 -10.97 -17.58 -3.98
CA SER A 222 -11.77 -18.23 -5.01
C SER A 222 -11.24 -19.61 -5.47
N ASP A 223 -9.94 -19.84 -5.33
CA ASP A 223 -9.32 -21.10 -5.74
C ASP A 223 -9.26 -22.13 -4.60
N VAL A 224 -9.32 -21.70 -3.33
CA VAL A 224 -9.25 -22.57 -2.13
C VAL A 224 -10.62 -22.80 -1.48
N ALA A 225 -11.55 -21.87 -1.61
CA ALA A 225 -12.91 -21.96 -1.07
C ALA A 225 -13.95 -21.38 -2.08
N PRO A 226 -14.12 -22.00 -3.27
CA PRO A 226 -14.85 -21.41 -4.39
C PRO A 226 -16.32 -21.11 -4.09
N GLU A 227 -16.99 -21.99 -3.34
CA GLU A 227 -18.42 -21.80 -2.98
C GLU A 227 -18.59 -20.60 -2.03
N LYS A 228 -17.72 -20.52 -1.00
CA LYS A 228 -17.74 -19.41 -0.05
C LYS A 228 -17.35 -18.09 -0.73
N ALA A 229 -16.37 -18.13 -1.61
CA ALA A 229 -15.96 -16.98 -2.39
C ALA A 229 -17.12 -16.42 -3.21
N ARG A 230 -17.85 -17.28 -3.93
CA ARG A 230 -19.03 -16.87 -4.71
C ARG A 230 -20.11 -16.28 -3.81
N GLU A 231 -20.47 -16.97 -2.73
CA GLU A 231 -21.47 -16.52 -1.75
C GLU A 231 -21.14 -15.11 -1.23
N GLU A 232 -19.92 -14.88 -0.77
CA GLU A 232 -19.51 -13.59 -0.22
C GLU A 232 -19.47 -12.48 -1.28
N PHE A 233 -19.00 -12.82 -2.48
CA PHE A 233 -18.95 -11.88 -3.59
C PHE A 233 -20.36 -11.41 -3.99
N GLU A 234 -21.28 -12.35 -4.23
CA GLU A 234 -22.67 -12.04 -4.61
C GLU A 234 -23.43 -11.35 -3.46
N THR A 235 -23.15 -11.69 -2.21
CA THR A 235 -23.73 -11.00 -1.03
C THR A 235 -23.24 -9.56 -0.93
N ALA A 236 -21.95 -9.32 -1.17
CA ALA A 236 -21.38 -7.96 -1.12
C ALA A 236 -21.97 -7.04 -2.21
N LEU A 237 -22.28 -7.58 -3.40
CA LEU A 237 -22.94 -6.82 -4.48
C LEU A 237 -24.36 -6.38 -4.13
N GLN A 238 -25.05 -7.11 -3.24
CA GLN A 238 -26.41 -6.84 -2.81
C GLN A 238 -26.48 -6.02 -1.51
N ALA A 239 -25.32 -5.77 -0.88
CA ALA A 239 -25.24 -5.13 0.43
C ALA A 239 -25.62 -3.64 0.35
N ASP A 240 -26.11 -3.12 1.48
CA ASP A 240 -26.42 -1.69 1.60
C ASP A 240 -25.21 -0.82 1.33
N GLY A 241 -25.41 0.34 0.71
CA GLY A 241 -24.38 1.29 0.31
C GLY A 241 -23.71 0.99 -1.04
N GLY A 242 -23.90 -0.22 -1.62
CA GLY A 242 -23.32 -0.60 -2.90
C GLY A 242 -21.79 -0.80 -2.84
N ILE A 243 -21.16 -0.79 -4.01
CA ILE A 243 -19.72 -0.96 -4.20
C ILE A 243 -19.12 0.32 -4.81
N MET A 244 -17.78 0.38 -4.89
CA MET A 244 -17.07 1.46 -5.58
C MET A 244 -17.29 1.34 -7.09
N GLU A 245 -17.81 2.39 -7.73
CA GLU A 245 -18.19 2.38 -9.15
C GLU A 245 -17.37 3.32 -10.02
N THR A 246 -16.95 4.45 -9.48
CA THR A 246 -16.24 5.51 -10.21
C THR A 246 -15.04 6.02 -9.42
N GLY A 247 -14.14 6.79 -10.05
CA GLY A 247 -13.00 7.42 -9.39
C GLY A 247 -13.37 8.30 -8.18
N ALA A 248 -14.60 8.81 -8.12
CA ALA A 248 -15.08 9.53 -6.94
C ALA A 248 -15.29 8.63 -5.70
N ASP A 249 -15.33 7.33 -5.89
CA ASP A 249 -15.45 6.33 -4.82
C ASP A 249 -14.08 5.80 -4.37
N ASP A 250 -13.00 6.12 -5.08
CA ASP A 250 -11.67 5.58 -4.82
C ASP A 250 -11.21 5.85 -3.38
N ALA A 251 -10.78 4.81 -2.70
CA ALA A 251 -10.28 4.90 -1.33
C ALA A 251 -8.80 5.29 -1.34
N LEU A 252 -8.56 6.59 -1.24
CA LEU A 252 -7.25 7.21 -1.37
C LEU A 252 -6.89 7.98 -0.10
N ILE A 253 -5.78 7.62 0.53
CA ILE A 253 -5.24 8.36 1.68
C ILE A 253 -4.64 9.67 1.16
N LYS A 254 -5.17 10.78 1.63
CA LYS A 254 -4.73 12.13 1.23
C LYS A 254 -3.48 12.53 2.00
N TYR A 255 -2.43 12.90 1.28
CA TYR A 255 -1.16 13.35 1.83
C TYR A 255 -0.87 14.82 1.51
N LEU A 256 0.04 15.42 2.29
CA LEU A 256 0.50 16.79 2.12
C LEU A 256 1.88 16.81 1.44
N SER A 257 2.25 17.96 0.89
CA SER A 257 3.60 18.19 0.33
C SER A 257 4.64 18.39 1.45
N ILE A 258 4.90 17.29 2.18
CA ILE A 258 5.91 17.27 3.24
C ILE A 258 7.08 16.43 2.78
N ALA A 259 8.28 17.01 2.84
CA ALA A 259 9.50 16.34 2.43
C ALA A 259 9.85 15.22 3.43
N PHE A 260 10.14 14.05 2.90
CA PHE A 260 10.70 12.95 3.67
C PHE A 260 12.17 13.24 4.02
N SER A 261 12.59 12.84 5.22
CA SER A 261 13.96 13.01 5.68
C SER A 261 14.51 11.70 6.23
N PHE A 262 15.51 11.13 5.58
CA PHE A 262 16.23 9.96 6.06
C PHE A 262 16.95 10.25 7.39
N GLY A 263 16.99 9.25 8.27
CA GLY A 263 17.66 9.34 9.56
C GLY A 263 16.87 10.06 10.66
N GLN A 264 15.62 10.43 10.37
CA GLN A 264 14.70 11.03 11.35
C GLN A 264 13.40 10.23 11.52
N GLU A 265 13.45 8.94 11.28
CA GLU A 265 12.28 8.04 11.24
C GLU A 265 11.49 8.04 12.56
N ALA A 266 12.17 8.25 13.69
CA ALA A 266 11.52 8.35 15.00
C ALA A 266 10.65 9.60 15.16
N TYR A 267 10.85 10.62 14.31
CA TYR A 267 10.16 11.91 14.32
C TYR A 267 9.50 12.21 12.97
N ALA A 268 9.34 11.19 12.12
CA ALA A 268 8.79 11.36 10.79
C ALA A 268 7.38 11.95 10.86
N ASP A 269 7.12 12.92 10.01
CA ASP A 269 5.79 13.46 9.79
C ASP A 269 5.06 12.57 8.79
N PHE A 270 4.16 11.71 9.28
CA PHE A 270 3.41 10.76 8.45
C PHE A 270 2.39 11.41 7.51
N ARG A 271 2.24 12.74 7.54
CA ARG A 271 1.33 13.46 6.64
C ARG A 271 1.86 13.61 5.22
N GLY A 272 3.09 13.22 4.93
CA GLY A 272 3.65 13.10 3.59
C GLY A 272 3.73 11.63 3.15
N ASN A 273 3.54 11.37 1.86
CA ASN A 273 3.70 10.02 1.29
C ASN A 273 5.19 9.67 1.19
N ALA A 274 5.68 8.88 2.12
CA ALA A 274 7.07 8.44 2.15
C ALA A 274 7.40 7.47 1.00
N LEU A 275 6.46 6.58 0.63
CA LEU A 275 6.67 5.64 -0.46
C LEU A 275 6.97 6.37 -1.76
N SER A 276 6.10 7.30 -2.17
CA SER A 276 6.31 8.06 -3.42
C SER A 276 7.66 8.77 -3.44
N GLN A 277 8.09 9.34 -2.32
CA GLN A 277 9.36 10.06 -2.24
C GLN A 277 10.59 9.14 -2.28
N LEU A 278 10.40 7.83 -2.08
CA LEU A 278 11.47 6.83 -2.09
C LEU A 278 11.61 6.08 -3.43
N LEU A 279 10.67 6.25 -4.34
CA LEU A 279 10.62 5.46 -5.59
C LEU A 279 11.73 5.81 -6.59
N PHE A 280 12.48 6.88 -6.41
CA PHE A 280 13.65 7.17 -7.23
C PHE A 280 14.95 6.50 -6.73
N GLY A 281 14.90 5.78 -5.59
CA GLY A 281 16.04 5.09 -4.98
C GLY A 281 16.63 5.81 -3.76
N ASN A 282 17.52 5.12 -3.02
CA ASN A 282 18.17 5.66 -1.80
C ASN A 282 19.24 6.71 -2.12
N ASP A 283 19.88 6.55 -3.25
CA ASP A 283 20.90 7.45 -3.80
C ASP A 283 20.65 7.58 -5.30
N PRO A 284 19.82 8.55 -5.70
CA PRO A 284 19.39 8.67 -7.09
C PRO A 284 20.52 8.88 -8.09
N ALA A 285 21.63 9.43 -7.63
CA ALA A 285 22.79 9.68 -8.50
C ALA A 285 23.59 8.40 -8.80
N ASN A 286 23.75 7.53 -7.79
CA ASN A 286 24.59 6.33 -7.91
C ASN A 286 23.80 5.03 -7.90
N ASN A 287 22.60 5.02 -7.32
CA ASN A 287 21.80 3.83 -7.08
C ASN A 287 20.29 4.13 -7.31
N PRO A 288 19.91 4.59 -8.53
CA PRO A 288 18.51 4.90 -8.84
C PRO A 288 17.65 3.65 -8.93
N SER A 289 16.33 3.84 -8.76
CA SER A 289 15.35 2.85 -9.18
C SER A 289 15.09 2.97 -10.69
N TYR A 290 14.81 1.83 -11.32
CA TYR A 290 14.35 1.76 -12.71
C TYR A 290 13.09 0.88 -12.81
N LEU A 291 12.37 0.99 -13.93
CA LEU A 291 11.29 0.06 -14.26
C LEU A 291 11.88 -1.26 -14.77
N CYS A 292 11.44 -2.39 -14.18
CA CYS A 292 11.91 -3.68 -14.67
C CYS A 292 11.53 -3.90 -16.13
N ALA A 293 12.38 -4.63 -16.88
CA ALA A 293 12.10 -5.03 -18.26
C ALA A 293 10.70 -5.67 -18.38
N THR A 294 10.33 -6.54 -17.44
CA THR A 294 9.00 -7.16 -17.40
C THR A 294 7.87 -6.13 -17.42
N PHE A 295 7.96 -5.08 -16.60
CA PHE A 295 6.90 -4.07 -16.50
C PHE A 295 6.90 -3.10 -17.69
N PHE A 296 8.06 -2.59 -18.04
CA PHE A 296 8.17 -1.66 -19.16
C PHE A 296 7.79 -2.31 -20.50
N ASN A 297 8.37 -3.49 -20.80
CA ASN A 297 8.14 -4.18 -22.06
C ASN A 297 6.67 -4.65 -22.19
N GLN A 298 6.02 -5.08 -21.09
CA GLN A 298 4.60 -5.44 -21.12
C GLN A 298 3.74 -4.27 -21.64
N MET A 299 4.05 -3.05 -21.27
CA MET A 299 3.32 -1.88 -21.77
C MET A 299 3.80 -1.45 -23.18
N TYR A 300 5.11 -1.35 -23.37
CA TYR A 300 5.70 -0.80 -24.58
C TYR A 300 5.43 -1.66 -25.81
N GLU A 301 5.66 -2.97 -25.72
CA GLU A 301 5.49 -3.91 -26.83
C GLU A 301 4.02 -4.10 -27.24
N ASN A 302 3.10 -3.86 -26.30
CA ASN A 302 1.66 -3.92 -26.56
C ASN A 302 1.06 -2.55 -26.96
N GLY A 303 1.88 -1.52 -27.12
CA GLY A 303 1.40 -0.17 -27.48
C GLY A 303 0.50 0.47 -26.43
N ASP A 304 0.70 0.15 -25.14
CA ASP A 304 -0.11 0.68 -24.05
C ASP A 304 0.10 2.20 -23.94
N PRO A 305 -0.95 3.02 -24.04
CA PRO A 305 -0.84 4.47 -23.96
C PRO A 305 -0.31 4.97 -22.62
N ARG A 306 -0.33 4.16 -21.56
CA ARG A 306 0.24 4.49 -20.24
C ARG A 306 1.77 4.42 -20.25
N THR A 307 2.41 3.78 -21.24
CA THR A 307 3.86 3.53 -21.25
C THR A 307 4.66 4.78 -20.91
N PHE A 308 4.52 5.83 -21.72
CA PHE A 308 5.29 7.07 -21.53
C PHE A 308 4.58 8.09 -20.61
N ARG A 309 3.46 7.73 -20.01
CA ARG A 309 2.83 8.43 -18.89
C ARG A 309 3.40 7.96 -17.55
N ILE A 310 3.84 6.69 -17.49
CA ILE A 310 4.45 6.06 -16.32
C ILE A 310 5.99 6.10 -16.41
N ALA A 311 6.54 5.75 -17.56
CA ALA A 311 7.96 5.62 -17.81
C ALA A 311 8.52 6.83 -18.54
N ARG A 312 9.69 7.30 -18.13
CA ARG A 312 10.45 8.34 -18.82
C ARG A 312 11.94 7.99 -18.81
N CYS A 313 12.66 8.52 -19.76
CA CYS A 313 14.12 8.44 -19.82
C CYS A 313 14.70 9.78 -19.43
N TYR A 314 15.57 9.81 -18.44
CA TYR A 314 16.06 11.06 -17.87
C TYR A 314 17.58 11.13 -17.80
N TYR A 315 18.11 12.33 -18.05
CA TYR A 315 19.41 12.71 -17.55
C TYR A 315 19.30 13.17 -16.10
N ASP A 316 19.95 12.45 -15.21
CA ASP A 316 19.85 12.63 -13.75
C ASP A 316 20.99 13.51 -13.17
N GLY A 317 21.93 13.98 -14.00
CA GLY A 317 23.13 14.71 -13.57
C GLY A 317 22.89 16.07 -12.89
N LEU A 318 21.64 16.57 -12.89
CA LEU A 318 21.24 17.79 -12.19
C LEU A 318 20.50 17.53 -10.86
N MET A 319 20.30 16.26 -10.51
CA MET A 319 19.62 15.89 -9.25
C MET A 319 20.44 16.25 -8.03
N SER A 320 19.76 16.56 -6.95
CA SER A 320 20.33 16.75 -5.62
C SER A 320 19.38 16.23 -4.55
N ALA A 321 19.87 16.08 -3.32
CA ALA A 321 19.03 15.67 -2.20
C ALA A 321 17.84 16.63 -1.94
N THR A 322 17.98 17.92 -2.29
CA THR A 322 16.94 18.93 -2.15
C THR A 322 16.10 19.13 -3.42
N SER A 323 16.51 18.54 -4.53
CA SER A 323 15.85 18.64 -5.84
C SER A 323 15.90 17.30 -6.59
N PRO A 324 15.28 16.25 -6.04
CA PRO A 324 15.38 14.89 -6.58
C PRO A 324 14.66 14.71 -7.92
N THR A 325 13.79 15.64 -8.28
CA THR A 325 13.07 15.66 -9.58
C THR A 325 13.64 16.65 -10.59
N ASN A 326 14.82 17.23 -10.32
CA ASN A 326 15.52 18.09 -11.27
C ASN A 326 16.25 17.24 -12.30
N ARG A 327 15.50 16.79 -13.30
CA ARG A 327 15.91 15.84 -14.33
C ARG A 327 15.55 16.40 -15.70
N ILE A 328 16.35 16.11 -16.70
CA ILE A 328 16.07 16.49 -18.09
C ILE A 328 15.43 15.30 -18.78
N ASP A 329 14.22 15.46 -19.29
CA ASP A 329 13.49 14.40 -20.01
C ASP A 329 14.04 14.29 -21.44
N LEU A 330 14.56 13.12 -21.76
CA LEU A 330 15.11 12.78 -23.07
C LEU A 330 14.23 11.79 -23.85
N THR A 331 13.08 11.43 -23.31
CA THR A 331 12.21 10.38 -23.87
C THR A 331 11.88 10.65 -25.34
N GLN A 332 11.49 11.88 -25.67
CA GLN A 332 11.12 12.22 -27.04
C GLN A 332 12.32 12.19 -27.97
N GLU A 333 13.49 12.67 -27.55
CA GLU A 333 14.72 12.60 -28.35
C GLU A 333 15.14 11.15 -28.65
N ILE A 334 15.00 10.26 -27.64
CA ILE A 334 15.30 8.83 -27.79
C ILE A 334 14.36 8.21 -28.82
N LEU A 335 13.07 8.53 -28.77
CA LEU A 335 12.07 8.05 -29.72
C LEU A 335 12.35 8.57 -31.15
N ASP A 336 12.60 9.87 -31.28
CA ASP A 336 12.85 10.51 -32.58
C ASP A 336 14.13 9.99 -33.26
N LYS A 337 15.16 9.70 -32.48
CA LYS A 337 16.42 9.13 -32.97
C LYS A 337 16.36 7.59 -33.13
N GLY A 338 15.28 6.94 -32.72
CA GLY A 338 15.15 5.47 -32.75
C GLY A 338 16.19 4.76 -31.89
N ILE A 339 16.58 5.36 -30.76
CA ILE A 339 17.52 4.75 -29.82
C ILE A 339 16.79 3.61 -29.08
N PRO A 340 17.35 2.40 -29.02
CA PRO A 340 16.77 1.30 -28.27
C PRO A 340 16.71 1.61 -26.77
N PHE A 341 15.57 1.31 -26.12
CA PHE A 341 15.47 1.42 -24.68
C PHE A 341 16.37 0.38 -24.01
N GLN A 342 17.07 0.82 -22.97
CA GLN A 342 17.96 0.00 -22.17
C GLN A 342 17.19 -0.54 -20.97
N THR A 343 16.52 -1.68 -21.13
CA THR A 343 15.76 -2.33 -20.08
C THR A 343 16.61 -3.32 -19.32
N ARG A 344 16.40 -3.43 -17.99
CA ARG A 344 17.13 -4.36 -17.12
C ARG A 344 16.21 -5.46 -16.64
N GLU A 345 16.76 -6.67 -16.61
CA GLU A 345 16.09 -7.82 -16.04
C GLU A 345 15.88 -7.67 -14.51
N PRO A 346 14.82 -8.28 -13.96
CA PRO A 346 14.65 -8.35 -12.51
C PRO A 346 15.88 -8.96 -11.83
N GLY A 347 16.34 -8.33 -10.74
CA GLY A 347 17.54 -8.74 -10.03
C GLY A 347 18.84 -8.08 -10.49
N ALA A 348 18.85 -7.30 -11.57
CA ALA A 348 19.99 -6.49 -11.97
C ALA A 348 20.11 -5.24 -11.09
N TYR A 349 21.35 -4.84 -10.76
CA TYR A 349 21.61 -3.58 -10.05
C TYR A 349 21.72 -2.41 -11.02
N SER A 350 21.31 -1.23 -10.57
CA SER A 350 21.36 0.01 -11.38
C SER A 350 22.79 0.47 -11.73
N TRP A 351 23.79 0.06 -10.96
CA TRP A 351 25.19 0.39 -11.24
C TRP A 351 25.90 -0.58 -12.18
N GLU A 352 25.23 -1.67 -12.61
CA GLU A 352 25.80 -2.54 -13.64
C GLU A 352 26.02 -1.72 -14.92
N PRO A 353 27.23 -1.76 -15.51
CA PRO A 353 27.60 -0.84 -16.57
C PRO A 353 26.79 -1.12 -17.85
N TRP A 354 26.37 -0.05 -18.50
CA TRP A 354 25.90 -0.06 -19.88
C TRP A 354 26.95 0.52 -20.81
N PRO A 355 27.03 0.10 -22.07
CA PRO A 355 27.79 0.85 -23.07
C PRO A 355 27.17 2.25 -23.25
N PRO A 356 27.95 3.26 -23.68
CA PRO A 356 27.42 4.58 -24.03
C PRO A 356 26.23 4.43 -24.98
N SER A 357 25.11 5.09 -24.64
CA SER A 357 23.88 4.90 -25.38
C SER A 357 23.78 5.77 -26.61
N PHE A 358 24.05 7.07 -26.48
CA PHE A 358 24.00 8.03 -27.59
C PHE A 358 24.56 9.39 -27.18
N GLU A 359 24.77 10.27 -28.18
CA GLU A 359 25.05 11.69 -27.98
C GLU A 359 23.76 12.48 -28.05
N SER A 360 23.39 13.16 -26.97
CA SER A 360 22.14 13.92 -26.88
C SER A 360 22.32 15.34 -27.40
N ASP A 361 21.49 15.76 -28.35
CA ASP A 361 21.44 17.13 -28.85
C ASP A 361 20.95 18.11 -27.78
N ILE A 362 19.95 17.70 -27.01
CA ILE A 362 19.38 18.49 -25.88
C ILE A 362 20.48 18.79 -24.87
N LEU A 363 21.23 17.76 -24.44
CA LEU A 363 22.30 17.95 -23.48
C LEU A 363 23.49 18.73 -24.03
N ARG A 364 23.79 18.58 -25.30
CA ARG A 364 24.85 19.35 -25.99
C ARG A 364 24.53 20.85 -25.97
N GLU A 365 23.30 21.23 -26.31
CA GLU A 365 22.87 22.62 -26.26
C GLU A 365 22.92 23.18 -24.81
N LEU A 366 22.52 22.39 -23.83
CA LEU A 366 22.60 22.79 -22.43
C LEU A 366 24.05 22.89 -21.92
N ALA A 367 24.96 22.06 -22.44
CA ALA A 367 26.37 22.08 -22.06
C ALA A 367 27.09 23.35 -22.55
N GLU A 368 26.59 24.01 -23.59
CA GLU A 368 27.11 25.35 -24.02
C GLU A 368 26.97 26.38 -22.88
N ALA A 369 25.86 26.33 -22.13
CA ALA A 369 25.62 27.19 -20.97
C ALA A 369 26.18 26.62 -19.66
N ASN A 370 26.30 25.31 -19.54
CA ASN A 370 26.80 24.61 -18.37
C ASN A 370 27.76 23.47 -18.77
N PRO A 371 29.07 23.73 -18.91
CA PRO A 371 30.06 22.75 -19.35
C PRO A 371 30.20 21.50 -18.45
N SER A 372 29.55 21.48 -17.26
CA SER A 372 29.54 20.29 -16.39
C SER A 372 28.53 19.21 -16.86
N ILE A 373 27.64 19.56 -17.79
CA ILE A 373 26.70 18.60 -18.38
C ILE A 373 27.44 17.70 -19.35
N ASN A 374 27.36 16.38 -19.06
CA ASN A 374 27.86 15.39 -20.03
C ASN A 374 26.78 15.13 -21.09
N HIS A 375 27.09 15.33 -22.35
CA HIS A 375 26.16 15.12 -23.49
C HIS A 375 26.30 13.72 -24.12
N VAL A 376 27.32 12.96 -23.70
CA VAL A 376 27.45 11.53 -24.03
C VAL A 376 27.02 10.75 -22.83
N VAL A 377 25.94 10.00 -22.96
CA VAL A 377 25.20 9.44 -21.86
C VAL A 377 25.14 7.91 -21.90
N ASP A 378 25.15 7.26 -20.75
CA ASP A 378 25.26 5.81 -20.61
C ASP A 378 23.95 5.14 -20.18
N ARG A 379 23.08 5.84 -19.42
CA ARG A 379 21.91 5.27 -18.75
C ARG A 379 20.61 6.02 -19.03
N GLU A 380 20.66 7.02 -19.86
CA GLU A 380 19.52 7.92 -20.08
C GLU A 380 18.43 7.28 -20.92
N ALA A 381 18.78 6.25 -21.71
CA ALA A 381 17.79 5.41 -22.39
C ALA A 381 17.15 4.34 -21.52
N GLU A 382 17.50 4.30 -20.21
CA GLU A 382 16.89 3.40 -19.23
C GLU A 382 15.56 3.98 -18.73
N PRO A 383 14.44 3.23 -18.89
CA PRO A 383 13.13 3.69 -18.41
C PRO A 383 13.09 3.79 -16.88
N LYS A 384 12.75 4.97 -16.40
CA LYS A 384 12.59 5.29 -14.96
C LYS A 384 11.18 5.81 -14.72
N LEU A 385 10.75 5.81 -13.47
CA LEU A 385 9.45 6.33 -13.11
C LEU A 385 9.36 7.84 -13.35
N ALA A 386 8.27 8.28 -13.98
CA ALA A 386 8.03 9.69 -14.24
C ALA A 386 7.95 10.50 -12.95
N ASN A 387 8.42 11.76 -12.99
CA ASN A 387 8.46 12.65 -11.82
C ASN A 387 7.10 12.82 -11.13
N ASN A 388 6.00 12.64 -11.85
CA ASN A 388 4.65 12.71 -11.33
C ASN A 388 4.41 11.75 -10.16
N PHE A 389 5.06 10.59 -10.17
CA PHE A 389 4.90 9.55 -9.14
C PHE A 389 5.80 9.74 -7.92
N LEU A 390 6.69 10.74 -7.92
CA LEU A 390 7.69 10.96 -6.87
C LEU A 390 7.29 12.07 -5.87
N ARG A 391 6.06 12.56 -5.94
CA ARG A 391 5.59 13.70 -5.14
C ARG A 391 5.12 13.24 -3.76
N GLY A 392 5.51 13.98 -2.72
CA GLY A 392 5.12 13.67 -1.34
C GLY A 392 3.60 13.75 -1.06
N TYR A 393 2.85 14.44 -1.91
CA TYR A 393 1.38 14.53 -1.81
C TYR A 393 0.63 13.53 -2.69
N ASN A 394 1.32 12.62 -3.38
CA ASN A 394 0.63 11.55 -4.11
C ASN A 394 -0.22 10.72 -3.16
N PRO A 395 -1.40 10.25 -3.59
CA PRO A 395 -2.27 9.47 -2.72
C PRO A 395 -1.66 8.13 -2.33
N GLY A 396 -2.01 7.66 -1.15
CA GLY A 396 -1.82 6.26 -0.77
C GLY A 396 -3.04 5.45 -1.20
N VAL A 397 -2.84 4.42 -2.00
CA VAL A 397 -3.94 3.66 -2.61
C VAL A 397 -4.37 2.50 -1.71
N VAL A 398 -5.61 2.56 -1.19
CA VAL A 398 -6.24 1.45 -0.47
C VAL A 398 -6.99 0.55 -1.46
N MET A 399 -7.87 1.12 -2.25
CA MET A 399 -8.63 0.43 -3.30
C MET A 399 -9.16 1.43 -4.32
N THR A 400 -9.31 0.99 -5.58
CA THR A 400 -9.85 1.82 -6.67
C THR A 400 -11.06 1.18 -7.31
N SER A 401 -11.92 2.01 -7.89
CA SER A 401 -13.06 1.57 -8.71
C SER A 401 -12.60 0.77 -9.94
N ALA A 402 -11.43 1.10 -10.49
CA ALA A 402 -10.82 0.34 -11.59
C ALA A 402 -10.52 -1.10 -11.18
N GLU A 403 -9.97 -1.32 -9.98
CA GLU A 403 -9.77 -2.65 -9.42
C GLU A 403 -11.09 -3.40 -9.28
N VAL A 404 -12.15 -2.74 -8.76
CA VAL A 404 -13.48 -3.34 -8.63
C VAL A 404 -13.99 -3.81 -9.99
N LYS A 405 -13.81 -3.04 -11.07
CA LYS A 405 -14.20 -3.47 -12.42
C LYS A 405 -13.45 -4.71 -12.89
N PHE A 406 -12.15 -4.83 -12.58
CA PHE A 406 -11.39 -6.05 -12.90
C PHE A 406 -11.83 -7.25 -12.07
N LEU A 407 -12.16 -7.08 -10.78
CA LEU A 407 -12.74 -8.13 -9.95
C LEU A 407 -14.10 -8.59 -10.48
N LEU A 408 -14.96 -7.68 -10.90
CA LEU A 408 -16.23 -7.99 -11.53
C LEU A 408 -16.06 -8.71 -12.87
N ALA A 409 -15.06 -8.31 -13.69
CA ALA A 409 -14.76 -8.97 -14.95
C ALA A 409 -14.32 -10.42 -14.74
N GLU A 410 -13.47 -10.69 -13.76
CA GLU A 410 -13.05 -12.05 -13.42
C GLU A 410 -14.21 -12.88 -12.82
N ALA A 411 -15.07 -12.27 -12.00
CA ALA A 411 -16.27 -12.91 -11.47
C ALA A 411 -17.27 -13.27 -12.59
N ALA A 412 -17.48 -12.38 -13.57
CA ALA A 412 -18.29 -12.69 -14.75
C ALA A 412 -17.71 -13.86 -15.55
N LEU A 413 -16.36 -13.92 -15.67
CA LEU A 413 -15.68 -15.03 -16.32
C LEU A 413 -15.87 -16.37 -15.58
N LYS A 414 -16.02 -16.34 -14.24
CA LYS A 414 -16.34 -17.47 -13.37
C LYS A 414 -17.84 -17.78 -13.34
N GLU A 415 -18.67 -17.09 -14.13
CA GLU A 415 -20.12 -17.21 -14.17
C GLU A 415 -20.80 -16.87 -12.82
N TRP A 416 -20.22 -15.94 -12.06
CA TRP A 416 -20.85 -15.37 -10.88
C TRP A 416 -21.79 -14.24 -11.27
N THR A 417 -22.76 -13.92 -10.41
CA THR A 417 -23.73 -12.84 -10.66
C THR A 417 -23.06 -11.46 -10.49
N VAL A 418 -22.97 -10.68 -11.58
CA VAL A 418 -22.29 -9.37 -11.60
C VAL A 418 -23.17 -8.24 -12.18
N GLY A 419 -24.48 -8.33 -12.05
CA GLY A 419 -25.41 -7.26 -12.48
C GLY A 419 -25.66 -7.19 -13.99
N GLY A 420 -25.39 -8.27 -14.74
CA GLY A 420 -25.76 -8.41 -16.16
C GLY A 420 -24.75 -7.90 -17.17
N ASN A 421 -23.61 -7.32 -16.75
CA ASN A 421 -22.51 -6.97 -17.64
C ASN A 421 -21.68 -8.22 -18.01
N THR A 422 -21.11 -8.22 -19.21
CA THR A 422 -20.16 -9.24 -19.66
C THR A 422 -18.76 -8.98 -19.11
N ALA A 423 -17.91 -10.02 -19.12
CA ALA A 423 -16.49 -9.87 -18.73
C ALA A 423 -15.77 -8.87 -19.64
N GLU A 424 -16.11 -8.83 -20.92
CA GLU A 424 -15.58 -7.90 -21.93
C GLU A 424 -15.92 -6.44 -21.60
N GLU A 425 -17.17 -6.16 -21.29
CA GLU A 425 -17.62 -4.81 -20.92
C GLU A 425 -16.97 -4.33 -19.64
N LEU A 426 -16.91 -5.18 -18.61
CA LEU A 426 -16.29 -4.87 -17.33
C LEU A 426 -14.77 -4.68 -17.47
N TYR A 427 -14.11 -5.48 -18.31
CA TYR A 427 -12.70 -5.31 -18.63
C TYR A 427 -12.44 -3.94 -19.29
N ALA A 428 -13.22 -3.57 -20.30
CA ALA A 428 -13.07 -2.27 -20.96
C ALA A 428 -13.33 -1.10 -19.99
N GLN A 429 -14.34 -1.20 -19.15
CA GLN A 429 -14.61 -0.21 -18.08
C GLN A 429 -13.46 -0.10 -17.09
N GLY A 430 -12.92 -1.25 -16.65
CA GLY A 430 -11.76 -1.29 -15.74
C GLY A 430 -10.51 -0.68 -16.35
N LEU A 431 -10.24 -0.98 -17.61
CA LEU A 431 -9.12 -0.42 -18.36
C LEU A 431 -9.23 1.11 -18.50
N ARG A 432 -10.40 1.62 -18.86
CA ARG A 432 -10.65 3.07 -18.94
C ARG A 432 -10.46 3.73 -17.57
N ALA A 433 -11.08 3.19 -16.53
CA ALA A 433 -10.96 3.70 -15.18
C ALA A 433 -9.50 3.68 -14.69
N ALA A 434 -8.71 2.66 -15.05
CA ALA A 434 -7.29 2.58 -14.70
C ALA A 434 -6.43 3.66 -15.40
N MET A 435 -6.79 4.05 -16.62
CA MET A 435 -6.13 5.14 -17.35
C MET A 435 -6.51 6.50 -16.76
N ASP A 436 -7.80 6.73 -16.51
CA ASP A 436 -8.32 7.97 -15.92
C ASP A 436 -7.77 8.17 -14.50
N PHE A 437 -7.63 7.10 -13.72
CA PHE A 437 -7.02 7.13 -12.39
C PHE A 437 -5.63 7.77 -12.37
N LEU A 438 -4.78 7.49 -13.36
CA LEU A 438 -3.45 8.08 -13.45
C LEU A 438 -3.50 9.58 -13.75
N THR A 439 -4.41 10.00 -14.61
CA THR A 439 -4.61 11.41 -14.94
C THR A 439 -5.11 12.19 -13.74
N ASP A 440 -6.16 11.68 -13.09
CA ASP A 440 -6.85 12.37 -12.00
C ASP A 440 -6.01 12.47 -10.73
N ASN A 441 -5.19 11.45 -10.44
CA ASN A 441 -4.50 11.35 -9.16
C ASN A 441 -2.99 11.62 -9.24
N TYR A 442 -2.37 11.44 -10.40
CA TYR A 442 -0.93 11.69 -10.58
C TYR A 442 -0.64 12.82 -11.57
N GLY A 443 -1.67 13.37 -12.22
CA GLY A 443 -1.53 14.47 -13.18
C GLY A 443 -0.73 14.06 -14.41
N THR A 444 -0.93 12.83 -14.87
CA THR A 444 -0.42 12.39 -16.17
C THR A 444 -1.27 12.98 -17.29
N GLU A 445 -0.72 13.02 -18.50
CA GLU A 445 -1.51 13.37 -19.68
C GLU A 445 -2.69 12.39 -19.84
N ALA A 446 -3.86 12.91 -20.17
CA ALA A 446 -5.06 12.08 -20.38
C ALA A 446 -4.88 11.17 -21.60
N VAL A 447 -5.44 9.96 -21.51
CA VAL A 447 -5.53 9.04 -22.66
C VAL A 447 -6.75 9.43 -23.47
N SER A 448 -6.54 9.80 -24.73
CA SER A 448 -7.63 10.15 -25.65
C SER A 448 -8.50 8.93 -25.98
N GLU A 449 -9.73 9.19 -26.47
CA GLU A 449 -10.63 8.10 -26.90
C GLU A 449 -10.00 7.30 -28.06
N GLU A 450 -9.28 7.97 -28.99
CA GLU A 450 -8.62 7.30 -30.10
C GLU A 450 -7.51 6.36 -29.65
N GLU A 451 -6.67 6.80 -28.70
CA GLU A 451 -5.62 5.96 -28.08
C GLU A 451 -6.23 4.77 -27.34
N PHE A 452 -7.32 5.02 -26.58
CA PHE A 452 -8.00 3.99 -25.82
C PHE A 452 -8.63 2.94 -26.74
N ASP A 453 -9.41 3.36 -27.73
CA ASP A 453 -10.09 2.47 -28.68
C ASP A 453 -9.09 1.65 -29.48
N SER A 454 -8.01 2.29 -29.94
CA SER A 454 -6.91 1.62 -30.66
C SER A 454 -6.23 0.55 -29.80
N TYR A 455 -5.96 0.88 -28.53
CA TYR A 455 -5.36 -0.06 -27.59
C TYR A 455 -6.29 -1.22 -27.26
N LEU A 456 -7.56 -0.94 -26.96
CA LEU A 456 -8.55 -1.96 -26.65
C LEU A 456 -8.83 -2.90 -27.83
N ALA A 457 -8.84 -2.38 -29.06
CA ALA A 457 -9.00 -3.18 -30.28
C ALA A 457 -7.82 -4.13 -30.51
N ALA A 458 -6.58 -3.67 -30.21
CA ALA A 458 -5.37 -4.46 -30.38
C ALA A 458 -5.16 -5.48 -29.22
N ASN A 459 -5.57 -5.11 -28.00
CA ASN A 459 -5.31 -5.84 -26.75
C ASN A 459 -6.61 -6.23 -26.04
N GLY A 460 -7.57 -6.76 -26.79
CA GLY A 460 -8.83 -7.26 -26.24
C GLY A 460 -8.65 -8.42 -25.28
N ILE A 461 -9.70 -8.73 -24.53
CA ILE A 461 -9.68 -9.71 -23.43
C ILE A 461 -9.35 -11.16 -23.87
N GLY A 462 -9.29 -11.44 -25.20
CA GLY A 462 -9.07 -12.79 -25.72
C GLY A 462 -10.32 -13.67 -25.78
N HIS A 463 -10.18 -14.95 -26.19
CA HIS A 463 -11.33 -15.81 -26.51
C HIS A 463 -11.48 -17.04 -25.59
N THR A 464 -10.45 -17.42 -24.85
CA THR A 464 -10.51 -18.55 -23.93
C THR A 464 -10.55 -18.06 -22.48
N PHE A 465 -11.04 -18.90 -21.58
CA PHE A 465 -11.05 -18.59 -20.15
C PHE A 465 -9.68 -18.12 -19.66
N GLU A 466 -8.63 -18.88 -19.95
CA GLU A 466 -7.27 -18.56 -19.50
C GLU A 466 -6.74 -17.24 -20.11
N LYS A 467 -6.99 -16.98 -21.40
CA LYS A 467 -6.59 -15.71 -22.02
C LYS A 467 -7.35 -14.52 -21.45
N LYS A 468 -8.62 -14.70 -21.14
CA LYS A 468 -9.42 -13.67 -20.46
C LYS A 468 -8.93 -13.40 -19.05
N LYS A 469 -8.64 -14.47 -18.28
CA LYS A 469 -8.07 -14.37 -16.93
C LYS A 469 -6.70 -13.68 -16.96
N GLU A 470 -5.83 -14.04 -17.93
CA GLU A 470 -4.53 -13.42 -18.14
C GLU A 470 -4.67 -11.93 -18.44
N ALA A 471 -5.53 -11.53 -19.38
CA ALA A 471 -5.74 -10.15 -19.77
C ALA A 471 -6.22 -9.30 -18.57
N ILE A 472 -7.26 -9.75 -17.87
CA ILE A 472 -7.82 -9.05 -16.70
C ILE A 472 -6.75 -8.83 -15.64
N ASN A 473 -6.03 -9.91 -15.26
CA ASN A 473 -5.07 -9.84 -14.17
C ASN A 473 -3.77 -9.13 -14.56
N THR A 474 -3.39 -9.12 -15.84
CA THR A 474 -2.28 -8.29 -16.33
C THR A 474 -2.63 -6.80 -16.24
N GLN A 475 -3.87 -6.41 -16.58
CA GLN A 475 -4.30 -5.02 -16.45
C GLN A 475 -4.43 -4.60 -14.96
N ALA A 476 -4.93 -5.48 -14.12
CA ALA A 476 -4.94 -5.27 -12.68
C ALA A 476 -3.50 -5.11 -12.12
N TRP A 477 -2.55 -5.93 -12.59
CA TRP A 477 -1.15 -5.80 -12.21
C TRP A 477 -0.53 -4.48 -12.67
N ILE A 478 -0.83 -3.99 -13.89
CA ILE A 478 -0.38 -2.67 -14.33
C ILE A 478 -0.99 -1.56 -13.46
N LEU A 479 -2.29 -1.61 -13.14
CA LEU A 479 -2.92 -0.67 -12.22
C LEU A 479 -2.25 -0.65 -10.84
N HIS A 480 -1.97 -1.84 -10.32
CA HIS A 480 -1.46 -2.02 -8.96
C HIS A 480 0.04 -1.66 -8.79
N PHE A 481 0.72 -1.13 -9.81
CA PHE A 481 2.04 -0.54 -9.54
C PHE A 481 1.93 0.64 -8.54
N THR A 482 0.76 1.23 -8.40
CA THR A 482 0.46 2.24 -7.37
C THR A 482 0.04 1.65 -6.01
N ASN A 483 -0.21 0.33 -5.95
CA ASN A 483 -0.51 -0.44 -4.74
C ASN A 483 0.27 -1.77 -4.74
N PRO A 484 1.57 -1.73 -4.42
CA PRO A 484 2.46 -2.88 -4.61
C PRO A 484 2.09 -4.10 -3.76
N SER A 485 1.42 -3.90 -2.63
CA SER A 485 0.93 -5.02 -1.80
C SER A 485 -0.13 -5.82 -2.53
N GLU A 486 -1.10 -5.13 -3.16
CA GLU A 486 -2.14 -5.78 -3.95
C GLU A 486 -1.59 -6.38 -5.25
N ALA A 487 -0.63 -5.71 -5.90
CA ALA A 487 0.05 -6.26 -7.08
C ALA A 487 0.63 -7.66 -6.80
N TRP A 488 1.36 -7.78 -5.69
CA TRP A 488 1.98 -9.05 -5.30
C TRP A 488 0.96 -10.10 -4.84
N ALA A 489 -0.02 -9.70 -4.04
CA ALA A 489 -1.05 -10.61 -3.54
C ALA A 489 -1.94 -11.15 -4.68
N ASN A 490 -2.37 -10.28 -5.61
CA ASN A 490 -3.19 -10.70 -6.75
C ASN A 490 -2.41 -11.53 -7.77
N GLN A 491 -1.13 -11.21 -8.02
CA GLN A 491 -0.29 -11.98 -8.92
C GLN A 491 -0.09 -13.42 -8.40
N ARG A 492 0.18 -13.60 -7.10
CA ARG A 492 0.28 -14.95 -6.49
C ARG A 492 -1.01 -15.75 -6.58
N ARG A 493 -2.16 -15.09 -6.40
CA ARG A 493 -3.48 -15.74 -6.54
C ARG A 493 -3.77 -16.12 -7.99
N SER A 494 -3.62 -15.17 -8.91
CA SER A 494 -4.06 -15.34 -10.29
C SER A 494 -3.07 -16.10 -11.16
N GLY A 495 -1.76 -16.03 -10.84
CA GLY A 495 -0.66 -16.50 -11.67
C GLY A 495 -0.32 -15.54 -12.82
N TYR A 496 -0.98 -14.36 -12.90
CA TYR A 496 -0.82 -13.44 -14.03
C TYR A 496 -0.45 -12.00 -13.60
N PRO A 497 0.38 -11.32 -14.44
CA PRO A 497 1.12 -11.90 -15.55
C PRO A 497 2.09 -12.99 -15.06
N ARG A 498 2.50 -13.90 -15.95
CA ARG A 498 3.55 -14.85 -15.59
C ARG A 498 4.87 -14.09 -15.37
N LEU A 499 5.31 -14.03 -14.14
CA LEU A 499 6.59 -13.49 -13.76
C LEU A 499 7.64 -14.61 -13.70
N LEU A 500 8.83 -14.36 -14.22
CA LEU A 500 9.92 -15.30 -14.12
C LEU A 500 10.59 -15.18 -12.75
N SER A 501 11.00 -16.29 -12.19
CA SER A 501 11.74 -16.32 -10.92
C SER A 501 13.18 -15.80 -11.09
N PRO A 502 13.86 -15.39 -10.02
CA PRO A 502 15.28 -15.02 -10.07
C PRO A 502 16.17 -16.12 -10.65
N ALA A 503 15.84 -17.39 -10.41
CA ALA A 503 16.56 -18.53 -10.99
C ALA A 503 16.46 -18.57 -12.52
N GLU A 504 15.28 -18.26 -13.09
CA GLU A 504 15.08 -18.18 -14.55
C GLU A 504 15.85 -17.02 -15.20
N TYR A 505 16.22 -16.01 -14.43
CA TYR A 505 17.12 -14.91 -14.86
C TYR A 505 18.61 -15.19 -14.56
N GLY A 506 18.97 -16.36 -14.07
CA GLY A 506 20.35 -16.75 -13.78
C GLY A 506 20.87 -16.30 -12.40
N PHE A 507 20.01 -15.91 -11.49
CA PHE A 507 20.36 -15.51 -10.12
C PHE A 507 20.17 -16.68 -9.12
N GLU A 508 20.57 -17.87 -9.47
CA GLU A 508 20.36 -19.10 -8.67
C GLU A 508 21.04 -19.11 -7.29
N GLN A 509 21.99 -18.22 -7.05
CA GLN A 509 22.90 -18.28 -5.89
C GLN A 509 22.24 -17.88 -4.56
N PHE A 510 21.01 -17.44 -4.55
CA PHE A 510 20.38 -16.81 -3.39
C PHE A 510 19.23 -17.62 -2.77
N LEU A 511 19.02 -18.85 -3.25
CA LEU A 511 17.98 -19.74 -2.73
C LEU A 511 18.50 -20.77 -1.69
N THR A 512 19.69 -20.54 -1.10
CA THR A 512 20.26 -21.42 -0.07
C THR A 512 20.19 -20.82 1.31
#